data_1d31c49efb4e74239bb8f757a5d8e51f
#
_entry.id   1d31c49efb4e74239bb8f757a5d8e51f
#
_cell.length_a   1.000
_cell.length_b   1.000
_cell.length_c   1.000
_cell.angle_alpha   90.00
_cell.angle_beta   90.00
_cell.angle_gamma   90.00
#
_symmetry.space_group_name_H-M   'P 1'
#
loop_
_entity.id
_entity.type
_entity.pdbx_description
1 polymer ?
#
loop_
_entity_poly.entity_id
_entity_poly.type
_entity_poly.pdbx_seq_one_letter_code
_entity_poly.pdbx_strand_id
1 'polypeptide(L)'
;MLRARTNHTSAVLNGEIYVIGGKAAKTLWVERYDPYNKSWCAISPALKYVSNFAAASCLGKLYLVGSCAVKYNALTLQCYNPVQDLWSVITSPFIPKYLSAPRCATLRGLIYLIGDNTKKVHVYNPEANIWQKVGSPPSLPVPGAEGWASTT
;
A
#
# COMPACT_ATOMS: atom_id res chain seq x y z
N MET A 1 9.81 15.54 -8.59
CA MET A 1 9.73 14.21 -9.24
C MET A 1 10.42 14.28 -10.60
N LEU A 2 11.00 13.18 -11.00
CA LEU A 2 11.58 13.06 -12.32
C LEU A 2 10.50 13.00 -13.41
N ARG A 3 9.30 12.57 -13.06
CA ARG A 3 8.15 12.49 -13.95
C ARG A 3 6.92 13.09 -13.31
N ALA A 4 6.16 13.86 -14.06
CA ALA A 4 4.84 14.31 -13.63
C ALA A 4 3.87 13.12 -13.63
N ARG A 5 3.03 13.03 -12.59
CA ARG A 5 2.14 11.89 -12.39
C ARG A 5 0.76 12.32 -11.95
N THR A 6 -0.22 11.53 -12.32
CA THR A 6 -1.59 11.63 -11.80
C THR A 6 -2.03 10.26 -11.32
N ASN A 7 -2.89 10.20 -10.32
CA ASN A 7 -3.40 8.94 -9.75
C ASN A 7 -2.27 8.02 -9.22
N HIS A 8 -1.23 8.63 -8.67
CA HIS A 8 -0.17 7.92 -7.99
C HIS A 8 -0.50 7.77 -6.51
N THR A 9 0.28 6.95 -5.82
CA THR A 9 0.25 6.86 -4.38
C THR A 9 1.64 7.17 -3.82
N SER A 10 1.69 7.47 -2.54
CA SER A 10 2.96 7.73 -1.87
C SER A 10 2.99 7.08 -0.50
N ALA A 11 4.19 6.84 -0.01
CA ALA A 11 4.42 6.33 1.32
C ALA A 11 5.78 6.81 1.84
N VAL A 12 5.92 6.88 3.14
CA VAL A 12 7.18 7.25 3.78
C VAL A 12 7.84 6.00 4.33
N LEU A 13 9.11 5.83 4.02
CA LEU A 13 9.90 4.72 4.52
C LEU A 13 11.32 5.20 4.80
N ASN A 14 11.80 4.96 6.02
CA ASN A 14 13.16 5.33 6.44
C ASN A 14 13.50 6.81 6.18
N GLY A 15 12.54 7.71 6.42
CA GLY A 15 12.75 9.15 6.22
C GLY A 15 12.74 9.61 4.77
N GLU A 16 12.40 8.75 3.83
CA GLU A 16 12.32 9.07 2.42
C GLU A 16 10.89 8.91 1.90
N ILE A 17 10.53 9.69 0.89
CA ILE A 17 9.19 9.62 0.29
C ILE A 17 9.25 8.79 -0.99
N TYR A 18 8.41 7.77 -1.05
CA TYR A 18 8.25 6.92 -2.24
C TYR A 18 6.98 7.31 -2.97
N VAL A 19 7.10 7.55 -4.26
CA VAL A 19 5.96 7.85 -5.15
C VAL A 19 5.85 6.71 -6.16
N ILE A 20 4.68 6.10 -6.22
CA ILE A 20 4.47 4.85 -6.94
C ILE A 20 3.35 5.02 -7.96
N GLY A 21 3.61 4.62 -9.19
CA GLY A 21 2.62 4.52 -10.24
C GLY A 21 2.18 5.85 -10.79
N GLY A 22 0.99 5.86 -11.33
CA GLY A 22 0.39 7.00 -12.01
C GLY A 22 -0.04 6.63 -13.42
N LYS A 23 -0.79 7.53 -14.03
CA LYS A 23 -1.35 7.30 -15.36
C LYS A 23 -0.34 7.67 -16.46
N ALA A 24 0.57 6.90 -16.81
CA ALA A 24 1.37 7.23 -17.99
C ALA A 24 1.92 6.02 -18.73
N ALA A 25 1.91 4.85 -18.12
CA ALA A 25 2.47 3.66 -18.74
C ALA A 25 1.91 2.41 -18.09
N LYS A 26 2.10 1.27 -18.74
CA LYS A 26 1.74 -0.04 -18.18
C LYS A 26 2.75 -0.55 -17.15
N THR A 27 3.71 0.27 -16.76
CA THR A 27 4.72 -0.06 -15.76
C THR A 27 4.52 0.84 -14.56
N LEU A 28 4.54 0.28 -13.37
CA LEU A 28 4.48 1.06 -12.14
C LEU A 28 5.87 1.57 -11.79
N TRP A 29 6.19 2.73 -12.33
CA TRP A 29 7.44 3.42 -12.01
C TRP A 29 7.41 3.90 -10.57
N VAL A 30 8.54 3.81 -9.90
CA VAL A 30 8.70 4.23 -8.51
C VAL A 30 9.87 5.19 -8.41
N GLU A 31 9.66 6.26 -7.70
CA GLU A 31 10.70 7.25 -7.41
C GLU A 31 10.79 7.46 -5.91
N ARG A 32 11.98 7.76 -5.44
CA ARG A 32 12.26 8.04 -4.04
C ARG A 32 12.83 9.44 -3.89
N TYR A 33 12.26 10.20 -2.98
CA TYR A 33 12.77 11.52 -2.62
C TYR A 33 13.55 11.45 -1.33
N ASP A 34 14.80 11.91 -1.38
CA ASP A 34 15.66 12.07 -0.21
C ASP A 34 15.61 13.53 0.24
N PRO A 35 14.93 13.85 1.35
CA PRO A 35 14.83 15.23 1.80
C PRO A 35 16.14 15.79 2.34
N TYR A 36 17.08 14.96 2.74
CA TYR A 36 18.39 15.42 3.18
C TYR A 36 19.20 15.98 2.02
N ASN A 37 19.29 15.24 0.93
CA ASN A 37 20.00 15.66 -0.28
C ASN A 37 19.12 16.45 -1.25
N LYS A 38 17.83 16.57 -0.97
CA LYS A 38 16.83 17.24 -1.82
C LYS A 38 16.86 16.71 -3.26
N SER A 39 16.93 15.41 -3.41
CA SER A 39 17.06 14.76 -4.72
C SER A 39 16.05 13.62 -4.90
N TRP A 40 15.66 13.43 -6.15
CA TRP A 40 14.83 12.32 -6.58
C TRP A 40 15.69 11.25 -7.23
N CYS A 41 15.36 10.00 -6.94
CA CYS A 41 16.04 8.84 -7.51
C CYS A 41 14.99 7.85 -8.02
N ALA A 42 15.16 7.38 -9.24
CA ALA A 42 14.36 6.28 -9.74
C ALA A 42 14.85 4.98 -9.12
N ILE A 43 13.92 4.14 -8.69
CA ILE A 43 14.22 2.82 -8.14
C ILE A 43 13.55 1.75 -8.99
N SER A 44 13.78 0.49 -8.67
CA SER A 44 13.19 -0.63 -9.40
C SER A 44 11.67 -0.50 -9.46
N PRO A 45 11.05 -0.66 -10.64
CA PRO A 45 9.59 -0.61 -10.75
C PRO A 45 8.96 -1.83 -10.11
N ALA A 46 7.69 -1.72 -9.71
CA ALA A 46 6.95 -2.85 -9.20
C ALA A 46 6.83 -3.95 -10.26
N LEU A 47 6.76 -5.20 -9.82
CA LEU A 47 6.77 -6.36 -10.70
C LEU A 47 5.48 -6.50 -11.49
N LYS A 48 4.35 -6.21 -10.86
CA LYS A 48 3.04 -6.34 -11.51
C LYS A 48 2.37 -4.98 -11.60
N TYR A 49 1.80 -4.71 -12.75
CA TYR A 49 1.01 -3.51 -12.95
C TYR A 49 -0.31 -3.62 -12.19
N VAL A 50 -0.64 -2.58 -11.46
CA VAL A 50 -1.94 -2.39 -10.83
C VAL A 50 -2.41 -0.98 -11.11
N SER A 51 -3.70 -0.79 -11.34
CA SER A 51 -4.27 0.51 -11.67
C SER A 51 -5.06 1.11 -10.51
N ASN A 52 -5.47 0.29 -9.57
CA ASN A 52 -6.25 0.66 -8.40
C ASN A 52 -5.51 0.12 -7.17
N PHE A 53 -4.78 0.98 -6.49
CA PHE A 53 -3.81 0.51 -5.52
C PHE A 53 -3.59 1.50 -4.38
N ALA A 54 -3.02 1.00 -3.29
CA ALA A 54 -2.56 1.78 -2.15
C ALA A 54 -1.22 1.25 -1.68
N ALA A 55 -0.47 2.07 -0.97
CA ALA A 55 0.82 1.68 -0.44
C ALA A 55 0.95 2.08 1.03
N ALA A 56 1.72 1.30 1.76
CA ALA A 56 2.06 1.59 3.15
C ALA A 56 3.44 1.04 3.48
N SER A 57 4.14 1.70 4.36
CA SER A 57 5.39 1.18 4.92
C SER A 57 5.10 0.42 6.20
N CYS A 58 5.78 -0.68 6.40
CA CYS A 58 5.64 -1.50 7.59
C CYS A 58 6.91 -2.32 7.81
N LEU A 59 7.43 -2.32 9.03
CA LEU A 59 8.59 -3.11 9.41
C LEU A 59 9.79 -2.93 8.47
N GLY A 60 10.07 -1.71 8.06
CA GLY A 60 11.21 -1.38 7.21
C GLY A 60 11.06 -1.73 5.75
N LYS A 61 9.86 -2.07 5.30
CA LYS A 61 9.56 -2.40 3.91
C LYS A 61 8.37 -1.61 3.40
N LEU A 62 8.25 -1.53 2.08
CA LEU A 62 7.14 -0.87 1.42
C LEU A 62 6.21 -1.93 0.84
N TYR A 63 4.92 -1.80 1.15
CA TYR A 63 3.91 -2.73 0.66
C TYR A 63 2.98 -2.01 -0.30
N LEU A 64 2.74 -2.64 -1.44
CA LEU A 64 1.85 -2.15 -2.48
C LEU A 64 0.71 -3.16 -2.66
N VAL A 65 -0.51 -2.71 -2.42
CA VAL A 65 -1.70 -3.55 -2.53
C VAL A 65 -2.58 -2.98 -3.63
N GLY A 66 -2.93 -3.80 -4.59
CA GLY A 66 -3.77 -3.30 -5.66
C GLY A 66 -4.27 -4.37 -6.61
N SER A 67 -5.09 -3.93 -7.57
CA SER A 67 -5.66 -4.80 -8.59
C SER A 67 -5.53 -4.16 -9.96
N CYS A 68 -5.52 -4.99 -10.99
CA CYS A 68 -5.78 -4.51 -12.35
C CYS A 68 -7.23 -4.05 -12.48
N ALA A 69 -7.52 -3.29 -13.52
CA ALA A 69 -8.86 -2.76 -13.77
C ALA A 69 -9.94 -3.81 -13.98
N VAL A 70 -9.62 -5.08 -13.97
CA VAL A 70 -10.56 -6.18 -14.13
C VAL A 70 -11.22 -6.47 -12.79
N LYS A 71 -12.55 -6.32 -12.75
CA LYS A 71 -13.40 -6.39 -11.56
C LYS A 71 -13.31 -7.75 -10.99
N TYR A 72 -12.95 -8.61 -10.78
CA TYR A 72 -13.07 -9.90 -10.09
C TYR A 72 -11.73 -10.53 -9.73
N ASN A 73 -10.64 -9.86 -10.03
CA ASN A 73 -9.33 -10.37 -9.67
C ASN A 73 -9.04 -10.12 -8.19
N ALA A 74 -8.42 -11.07 -7.55
CA ALA A 74 -7.88 -10.88 -6.22
C ALA A 74 -6.87 -9.74 -6.23
N LEU A 75 -6.72 -9.10 -5.08
CA LEU A 75 -5.68 -8.09 -4.91
C LEU A 75 -4.30 -8.72 -5.06
N THR A 76 -3.37 -7.96 -5.58
CA THR A 76 -1.97 -8.32 -5.62
C THR A 76 -1.24 -7.59 -4.50
N LEU A 77 -0.46 -8.31 -3.74
CA LEU A 77 0.38 -7.75 -2.69
C LEU A 77 1.83 -7.85 -3.12
N GLN A 78 2.50 -6.71 -3.19
CA GLN A 78 3.90 -6.62 -3.55
C GLN A 78 4.67 -5.95 -2.42
N CYS A 79 5.88 -6.42 -2.19
CA CYS A 79 6.75 -5.91 -1.13
C CYS A 79 8.07 -5.44 -1.72
N TYR A 80 8.47 -4.24 -1.35
CA TYR A 80 9.74 -3.66 -1.75
C TYR A 80 10.73 -3.69 -0.59
N ASN A 81 11.91 -4.24 -0.85
CA ASN A 81 13.03 -4.21 0.09
C ASN A 81 14.00 -3.10 -0.34
N PRO A 82 14.11 -2.01 0.43
CA PRO A 82 14.94 -0.87 0.03
C PRO A 82 16.43 -1.16 0.09
N VAL A 83 16.86 -2.13 0.88
CA VAL A 83 18.28 -2.48 0.97
C VAL A 83 18.75 -3.16 -0.30
N GLN A 84 17.92 -4.03 -0.86
CA GLN A 84 18.24 -4.80 -2.06
C GLN A 84 17.74 -4.15 -3.35
N ASP A 85 16.89 -3.11 -3.25
CA ASP A 85 16.18 -2.52 -4.38
C ASP A 85 15.42 -3.60 -5.18
N LEU A 86 14.69 -4.44 -4.47
CA LEU A 86 13.97 -5.57 -5.07
C LEU A 86 12.52 -5.59 -4.62
N TRP A 87 11.64 -5.84 -5.59
CA TRP A 87 10.24 -6.13 -5.36
C TRP A 87 10.01 -7.64 -5.36
N SER A 88 9.08 -8.09 -4.54
CA SER A 88 8.59 -9.47 -4.55
C SER A 88 7.08 -9.47 -4.47
N VAL A 89 6.45 -10.47 -5.10
CA VAL A 89 5.02 -10.70 -4.98
C VAL A 89 4.79 -11.65 -3.81
N ILE A 90 3.93 -11.24 -2.90
CA ILE A 90 3.60 -12.04 -1.73
C ILE A 90 2.30 -12.76 -1.98
N THR A 91 2.32 -14.09 -1.85
CA THR A 91 1.11 -14.90 -1.83
C THR A 91 0.71 -15.13 -0.40
N SER A 92 -0.56 -14.94 -0.11
CA SER A 92 -1.08 -15.07 1.24
C SER A 92 -2.46 -15.70 1.20
N PRO A 93 -2.80 -16.60 2.14
CA PRO A 93 -4.16 -17.09 2.24
C PRO A 93 -5.10 -15.94 2.60
N PHE A 94 -6.35 -16.04 2.13
CA PHE A 94 -7.41 -15.07 2.42
C PHE A 94 -7.13 -13.65 1.96
N ILE A 95 -6.28 -13.48 0.94
CA ILE A 95 -6.07 -12.16 0.34
C ILE A 95 -7.42 -11.61 -0.13
N PRO A 96 -7.73 -10.33 0.15
CA PRO A 96 -9.01 -9.76 -0.25
C PRO A 96 -9.22 -9.77 -1.76
N LYS A 97 -10.48 -9.86 -2.15
CA LYS A 97 -10.87 -9.63 -3.53
C LYS A 97 -10.86 -8.13 -3.82
N TYR A 98 -11.21 -7.77 -5.04
CA TYR A 98 -11.23 -6.40 -5.50
C TYR A 98 -11.82 -5.42 -4.47
N LEU A 99 -11.09 -4.34 -4.23
CA LEU A 99 -11.53 -3.21 -3.42
C LEU A 99 -11.50 -1.95 -4.27
N SER A 100 -12.58 -1.18 -4.21
CA SER A 100 -12.66 0.11 -4.88
C SER A 100 -11.91 1.17 -4.07
N ALA A 101 -11.11 1.98 -4.73
CA ALA A 101 -10.36 3.07 -4.13
C ALA A 101 -9.66 2.67 -2.82
N PRO A 102 -8.78 1.67 -2.85
CA PRO A 102 -8.17 1.17 -1.62
C PRO A 102 -7.29 2.22 -0.97
N ARG A 103 -7.30 2.21 0.36
CA ARG A 103 -6.46 3.06 1.20
C ARG A 103 -5.80 2.18 2.26
N CYS A 104 -4.55 2.44 2.52
CA CYS A 104 -3.78 1.72 3.54
C CYS A 104 -3.32 2.63 4.65
N ALA A 105 -3.24 2.08 5.85
CA ALA A 105 -2.57 2.70 6.97
C ALA A 105 -1.85 1.61 7.77
N THR A 106 -0.72 1.96 8.34
CA THR A 106 0.04 1.06 9.19
C THR A 106 -0.11 1.47 10.64
N LEU A 107 -0.40 0.50 11.48
CA LEU A 107 -0.52 0.71 12.92
C LEU A 107 -0.01 -0.52 13.65
N ARG A 108 0.97 -0.34 14.52
CA ARG A 108 1.52 -1.40 15.38
C ARG A 108 1.94 -2.66 14.62
N GLY A 109 2.62 -2.47 13.51
CA GLY A 109 3.14 -3.58 12.71
C GLY A 109 2.10 -4.30 11.85
N LEU A 110 0.88 -3.76 11.75
CA LEU A 110 -0.19 -4.30 10.92
C LEU A 110 -0.57 -3.28 9.86
N ILE A 111 -0.96 -3.77 8.70
CA ILE A 111 -1.43 -2.93 7.60
C ILE A 111 -2.95 -3.05 7.50
N TYR A 112 -3.63 -1.92 7.63
CA TYR A 112 -5.08 -1.83 7.54
C TYR A 112 -5.45 -1.37 6.14
N LEU A 113 -6.33 -2.10 5.48
CA LEU A 113 -6.77 -1.84 4.12
C LEU A 113 -8.27 -1.58 4.09
N ILE A 114 -8.64 -0.45 3.55
CA ILE A 114 -10.02 0.02 3.50
C ILE A 114 -10.38 0.26 2.04
N GLY A 115 -11.57 -0.14 1.63
CA GLY A 115 -12.10 0.15 0.30
C GLY A 115 -13.46 0.82 0.39
N ASP A 116 -13.87 1.51 -0.68
CA ASP A 116 -15.15 2.22 -0.71
C ASP A 116 -16.35 1.29 -0.86
N ASN A 117 -16.14 0.10 -1.39
CA ASN A 117 -17.20 -0.85 -1.71
C ASN A 117 -17.51 -1.84 -0.59
N THR A 118 -16.93 -1.66 0.58
CA THR A 118 -17.13 -2.55 1.71
C THR A 118 -17.05 -1.79 3.02
N LYS A 119 -17.85 -2.25 3.99
CA LYS A 119 -17.76 -1.74 5.37
C LYS A 119 -16.74 -2.47 6.21
N LYS A 120 -16.17 -3.55 5.69
CA LYS A 120 -15.20 -4.34 6.42
C LYS A 120 -13.80 -3.79 6.22
N VAL A 121 -12.99 -3.89 7.25
CA VAL A 121 -11.58 -3.54 7.21
C VAL A 121 -10.77 -4.82 7.08
N HIS A 122 -9.85 -4.84 6.14
CA HIS A 122 -8.93 -5.96 5.98
C HIS A 122 -7.62 -5.61 6.67
N VAL A 123 -7.09 -6.56 7.43
CA VAL A 123 -5.85 -6.38 8.18
C VAL A 123 -4.83 -7.40 7.72
N TYR A 124 -3.68 -6.93 7.32
CA TYR A 124 -2.57 -7.79 6.93
C TYR A 124 -1.50 -7.78 8.00
N ASN A 125 -1.10 -8.98 8.44
CA ASN A 125 0.03 -9.17 9.35
C ASN A 125 1.24 -9.63 8.53
N PRO A 126 2.24 -8.77 8.29
CA PRO A 126 3.40 -9.16 7.49
C PRO A 126 4.26 -10.26 8.11
N GLU A 127 4.35 -10.30 9.43
CA GLU A 127 5.16 -11.32 10.11
C GLU A 127 4.56 -12.71 9.95
N ALA A 128 3.23 -12.83 10.07
CA ALA A 128 2.53 -14.09 9.94
C ALA A 128 2.08 -14.38 8.50
N ASN A 129 2.12 -13.39 7.62
CA ASN A 129 1.62 -13.46 6.25
C ASN A 129 0.15 -13.89 6.20
N ILE A 130 -0.67 -13.25 7.02
CA ILE A 130 -2.09 -13.60 7.17
C ILE A 130 -2.94 -12.35 7.00
N TRP A 131 -4.04 -12.48 6.24
CA TRP A 131 -5.10 -11.51 6.13
C TRP A 131 -6.26 -11.88 7.04
N GLN A 132 -6.83 -10.86 7.69
CA GLN A 132 -8.03 -11.00 8.51
C GLN A 132 -9.04 -9.94 8.11
N LYS A 133 -10.32 -10.25 8.26
CA LYS A 133 -11.39 -9.27 8.14
C LYS A 133 -11.84 -8.85 9.53
N VAL A 134 -11.87 -7.56 9.75
CA VAL A 134 -12.43 -6.98 10.95
C VAL A 134 -13.81 -6.43 10.56
N GLY A 135 -14.80 -6.68 11.38
CA GLY A 135 -16.13 -6.14 11.16
C GLY A 135 -16.12 -4.62 11.16
N SER A 136 -17.23 -4.03 10.71
CA SER A 136 -17.40 -2.59 10.76
C SER A 136 -17.15 -2.09 12.18
N PRO A 137 -16.46 -0.95 12.34
CA PRO A 137 -16.33 -0.35 13.66
C PRO A 137 -17.74 -0.14 14.23
N PRO A 138 -17.93 -0.24 15.56
CA PRO A 138 -19.22 0.05 16.15
C PRO A 138 -19.69 1.43 15.74
N SER A 139 -20.98 1.58 15.49
CA SER A 139 -21.56 2.85 15.08
C SER A 139 -21.46 3.94 16.14
N LEU A 140 -21.13 3.58 17.36
CA LEU A 140 -20.93 4.51 18.44
C LEU A 140 -19.47 4.96 18.48
N PRO A 141 -19.20 6.26 18.67
CA PRO A 141 -17.85 6.72 18.88
C PRO A 141 -17.33 6.14 20.20
N VAL A 142 -16.49 5.15 20.08
CA VAL A 142 -15.80 4.56 21.22
C VAL A 142 -14.56 5.40 21.48
N PRO A 143 -14.20 5.70 22.74
CA PRO A 143 -13.00 6.49 23.03
C PRO A 143 -11.71 5.98 22.38
N GLY A 144 -11.65 4.76 22.01
CA GLY A 144 -10.50 4.22 21.31
C GLY A 144 -10.57 4.29 19.80
N ALA A 145 -11.71 4.69 19.23
CA ALA A 145 -11.89 4.71 17.77
C ALA A 145 -11.02 5.74 17.07
N GLU A 146 -10.60 6.76 17.77
CA GLU A 146 -9.71 7.80 17.26
C GLU A 146 -8.33 7.26 16.85
N GLY A 147 -7.92 6.17 17.42
CA GLY A 147 -6.68 5.53 17.05
C GLY A 147 -6.64 4.96 15.64
N TRP A 148 -7.77 4.85 14.98
CA TRP A 148 -7.86 4.32 13.63
C TRP A 148 -7.19 5.19 12.58
N ALA A 149 -7.25 6.49 12.78
CA ALA A 149 -6.64 7.44 11.87
C ALA A 149 -5.15 7.67 12.16
N SER A 150 -4.63 7.06 13.17
CA SER A 150 -3.24 7.23 13.55
C SER A 150 -2.34 6.63 12.51
N THR A 151 -1.57 7.46 11.87
CA THR A 151 -0.46 7.03 11.01
C THR A 151 0.82 7.19 11.79
N THR A 152 1.54 6.20 11.88
CA THR A 152 2.84 6.29 12.52
C THR A 152 3.94 6.42 11.48
#